data_9048100eab0770e770f08a9ac36d1d48
#
_entry.id   9048100eab0770e770f08a9ac36d1d48
#
_cell.length_a   1.000
_cell.length_b   1.000
_cell.length_c   1.000
_cell.angle_alpha   90.00
_cell.angle_beta   90.00
_cell.angle_gamma   90.00
#
_symmetry.space_group_name_H-M   'P 1'
#
loop_
_entity.id
_entity.type
_entity.pdbx_description
1 polymer ?
#
loop_
_entity_poly.entity_id
_entity_poly.type
_entity_poly.pdbx_seq_one_letter_code
_entity_poly.pdbx_strand_id
1 'polypeptide(L)' 'MTPNPQHSRILLAKNTSGSIAFCESCDVIELEIGSISMRIDAPSLEVLSLLLKDADIRLSYYRLEKASFNPTQTADIGFH' A
#
# COMPACT_ATOMS: atom_id res chain seq x y z
N MET A 1 3.88 -13.28 30.02
CA MET A 1 3.90 -13.36 29.63
C MET A 1 4.27 -13.40 28.67
N THR A 2 4.37 -13.62 28.33
CA THR A 2 4.89 -13.73 27.55
C THR A 2 4.43 -13.89 26.53
N PRO A 3 4.54 -13.44 26.16
CA PRO A 3 3.99 -13.28 25.10
C PRO A 3 4.25 -14.23 24.15
N ASN A 4 3.99 -14.33 23.36
CA ASN A 4 4.05 -14.98 22.38
C ASN A 4 5.22 -14.78 21.66
N PRO A 5 6.21 -15.26 21.98
CA PRO A 5 7.47 -15.01 21.37
C PRO A 5 7.50 -15.41 19.95
N GLN A 6 6.67 -16.27 19.56
CA GLN A 6 6.75 -16.65 18.20
C GLN A 6 6.14 -15.63 17.31
N HIS A 7 5.58 -14.58 17.81
CA HIS A 7 5.05 -13.57 16.96
C HIS A 7 5.71 -12.25 17.22
N SER A 8 6.98 -12.22 16.95
CA SER A 8 7.72 -11.00 17.09
C SER A 8 7.36 -10.11 15.95
N ARG A 9 6.64 -9.08 16.22
CA ARG A 9 6.21 -8.15 15.19
C ARG A 9 7.05 -6.90 15.23
N ILE A 10 7.62 -6.56 14.08
CA ILE A 10 8.45 -5.40 13.96
C ILE A 10 7.71 -4.38 13.12
N LEU A 11 7.48 -3.22 13.66
CA LEU A 11 6.77 -2.18 12.93
C LEU A 11 7.73 -1.58 11.92
N LEU A 12 7.42 -1.71 10.65
CA LEU A 12 8.27 -1.20 9.61
C LEU A 12 7.90 0.21 9.20
N ALA A 13 6.63 0.53 9.24
CA ALA A 13 6.18 1.86 8.85
C ALA A 13 4.82 2.11 9.47
N LYS A 14 4.58 3.37 9.81
CA LYS A 14 3.29 3.75 10.35
C LYS A 14 3.05 5.23 10.14
N ASN A 15 1.84 5.55 9.74
CA ASN A 15 1.43 6.93 9.65
C ASN A 15 -0.08 6.97 9.90
N THR A 16 -0.70 8.10 9.66
CA THR A 16 -2.11 8.23 9.98
C THR A 16 -2.98 7.38 9.05
N SER A 17 -2.44 6.96 7.92
CA SER A 17 -3.22 6.17 6.98
C SER A 17 -3.15 4.68 7.25
N GLY A 18 -2.12 4.23 7.90
CA GLY A 18 -2.00 2.80 8.14
C GLY A 18 -0.66 2.40 8.69
N SER A 19 -0.39 1.13 8.66
CA SER A 19 0.86 0.61 9.20
C SER A 19 1.27 -0.66 8.46
N ILE A 20 2.56 -0.95 8.52
CA ILE A 20 3.11 -2.15 7.93
C ILE A 20 4.03 -2.78 8.96
N ALA A 21 3.78 -4.02 9.28
CA ALA A 21 4.55 -4.74 10.28
C ALA A 21 5.07 -6.05 9.71
N PHE A 22 6.18 -6.49 10.24
CA PHE A 22 6.81 -7.73 9.80
C PHE A 22 6.78 -8.73 10.93
N CYS A 23 6.30 -9.90 10.63
CA CYS A 23 6.34 -10.99 11.61
C CYS A 23 7.54 -11.85 11.28
N GLU A 24 8.55 -11.74 12.12
CA GLU A 24 9.79 -12.41 11.87
C GLU A 24 9.69 -13.92 11.85
N SER A 25 8.97 -14.47 12.78
CA SER A 25 8.86 -15.91 12.88
C SER A 25 8.03 -16.50 11.75
N CYS A 26 7.10 -15.72 11.19
CA CYS A 26 6.25 -16.21 10.12
C CYS A 26 6.76 -15.82 8.75
N ASP A 27 7.67 -14.85 8.70
CA ASP A 27 8.18 -14.31 7.46
C ASP A 27 7.04 -13.70 6.65
N VAL A 28 6.16 -13.00 7.34
CA VAL A 28 4.98 -12.43 6.73
C VAL A 28 4.90 -10.94 7.04
N ILE A 29 4.44 -10.19 6.06
CA ILE A 29 4.23 -8.77 6.22
C ILE A 29 2.73 -8.54 6.37
N GLU A 30 2.37 -7.73 7.35
CA GLU A 30 0.98 -7.36 7.58
C GLU A 30 0.79 -5.89 7.25
N LEU A 31 -0.12 -5.61 6.35
CA LEU A 31 -0.41 -4.26 5.95
C LEU A 31 -1.80 -3.87 6.38
N GLU A 32 -1.95 -2.68 6.94
CA GLU A 32 -3.25 -2.16 7.30
C GLU A 32 -3.34 -0.75 6.77
N ILE A 33 -4.25 -0.52 5.85
CA ILE A 33 -4.45 0.78 5.25
C ILE A 33 -5.93 1.08 5.27
N GLY A 34 -6.33 2.06 6.08
CA GLY A 34 -7.73 2.34 6.25
C GLY A 34 -8.43 1.14 6.85
N SER A 35 -9.42 0.67 6.21
CA SER A 35 -10.15 -0.51 6.68
C SER A 35 -9.67 -1.79 6.03
N ILE A 36 -8.62 -1.70 5.22
CA ILE A 36 -8.11 -2.86 4.52
C ILE A 36 -6.94 -3.45 5.29
N SER A 37 -6.97 -4.76 5.42
CA SER A 37 -5.91 -5.47 6.10
C SER A 37 -5.52 -6.65 5.24
N MET A 38 -4.24 -6.83 5.00
CA MET A 38 -3.81 -7.97 4.20
C MET A 38 -2.45 -8.47 4.67
N ARG A 39 -2.14 -9.67 4.30
CA ARG A 39 -0.89 -10.29 4.66
C ARG A 39 -0.23 -10.85 3.43
N ILE A 40 1.05 -10.60 3.30
CA ILE A 40 1.80 -11.12 2.17
C ILE A 40 3.11 -11.69 2.69
N ASP A 41 3.74 -12.55 1.95
CA ASP A 41 5.02 -13.07 2.39
C ASP A 41 6.08 -11.98 2.19
N ALA A 42 7.11 -12.04 2.98
CA ALA A 42 8.11 -10.98 2.99
C ALA A 42 8.69 -10.68 1.62
N PRO A 43 9.07 -11.67 0.82
CA PRO A 43 9.61 -11.36 -0.50
C PRO A 43 8.64 -10.62 -1.41
N SER A 44 7.34 -10.82 -1.19
CA SER A 44 6.36 -10.16 -2.03
C SER A 44 6.26 -8.68 -1.76
N LEU A 45 6.78 -8.22 -0.63
CA LEU A 45 6.71 -6.80 -0.32
C LEU A 45 7.45 -5.98 -1.36
N GLU A 46 8.60 -6.45 -1.79
CA GLU A 46 9.37 -5.72 -2.77
C GLU A 46 8.64 -5.66 -4.10
N VAL A 47 8.07 -6.78 -4.50
CA VAL A 47 7.32 -6.84 -5.74
C VAL A 47 6.12 -5.90 -5.68
N LEU A 48 5.41 -5.94 -4.57
CA LEU A 48 4.24 -5.10 -4.40
C LEU A 48 4.65 -3.63 -4.38
N SER A 49 5.75 -3.33 -3.75
CA SER A 49 6.23 -1.97 -3.66
C SER A 49 6.51 -1.38 -5.04
N LEU A 50 7.14 -2.16 -5.89
CA LEU A 50 7.43 -1.70 -7.25
C LEU A 50 6.16 -1.53 -8.06
N LEU A 51 5.24 -2.44 -7.89
CA LEU A 51 4.00 -2.36 -8.61
C LEU A 51 3.19 -1.13 -8.18
N LEU A 52 3.16 -0.87 -6.88
CA LEU A 52 2.45 0.29 -6.37
C LEU A 52 3.10 1.58 -6.84
N LYS A 53 4.41 1.60 -6.92
CA LYS A 53 5.11 2.78 -7.36
C LYS A 53 4.78 3.05 -8.83
N ASP A 54 4.76 2.03 -9.65
CA ASP A 54 4.40 2.19 -11.04
C ASP A 54 2.98 2.70 -11.17
N ALA A 55 2.08 2.16 -10.40
CA ALA A 55 0.69 2.58 -10.46
C ALA A 55 0.54 4.03 -10.03
N ASP A 56 1.29 4.42 -9.02
CA ASP A 56 1.23 5.77 -8.51
C ASP A 56 1.72 6.75 -9.56
N ILE A 57 2.80 6.43 -10.25
CA ILE A 57 3.33 7.29 -11.29
C ILE A 57 2.34 7.41 -12.44
N ARG A 58 1.77 6.29 -12.84
CA ARG A 58 0.82 6.32 -13.94
C ARG A 58 -0.41 7.12 -13.57
N LEU A 59 -0.87 6.99 -12.36
CA LEU A 59 -2.03 7.73 -11.94
C LEU A 59 -1.74 9.22 -11.93
N SER A 60 -0.54 9.60 -11.53
CA SER A 60 -0.14 10.99 -11.52
C SER A 60 -0.16 11.57 -12.93
N TYR A 61 0.37 10.84 -13.88
CA TYR A 61 0.35 11.30 -15.25
C TYR A 61 -1.06 11.41 -15.77
N TYR A 62 -1.87 10.44 -15.46
CA TYR A 62 -3.24 10.44 -15.92
C TYR A 62 -3.98 11.66 -15.40
N ARG A 63 -3.78 11.97 -14.14
CA ARG A 63 -4.45 13.13 -13.54
C ARG A 63 -3.95 14.44 -14.14
N LEU A 64 -2.66 14.50 -14.42
CA LEU A 64 -2.10 15.69 -15.01
C LEU A 64 -2.67 15.91 -16.41
N GLU A 65 -2.75 14.87 -17.17
CA GLU A 65 -3.28 14.95 -18.49
C GLU A 65 -4.72 15.39 -18.46
N LYS A 66 -5.50 14.84 -17.58
CA LYS A 66 -6.89 15.21 -17.49
C LYS A 66 -7.05 16.64 -17.09
N ALA A 67 -6.28 17.06 -16.12
CA ALA A 67 -6.39 18.42 -15.64
C ALA A 67 -6.02 19.43 -16.69
N SER A 68 -4.96 19.18 -17.44
CA SER A 68 -4.56 20.17 -18.38
C SER A 68 -5.36 20.07 -19.64
N PHE A 69 -5.91 18.89 -19.95
CA PHE A 69 -6.58 18.73 -21.13
C PHE A 69 -7.99 19.17 -21.07
N ASN A 70 -8.66 18.91 -20.08
CA ASN A 70 -10.03 19.17 -20.00
C ASN A 70 -10.48 19.44 -18.68
N PRO A 71 -10.16 20.54 -18.20
CA PRO A 71 -10.46 20.84 -16.82
C PRO A 71 -11.93 20.77 -16.48
N THR A 72 -12.75 20.97 -17.43
CA THR A 72 -14.11 20.98 -17.05
C THR A 72 -14.72 19.68 -17.08
N GLN A 73 -14.08 18.80 -17.58
CA GLN A 73 -14.65 17.67 -17.74
C GLN A 73 -14.88 16.88 -16.72
N THR A 74 -14.95 16.71 -16.11
CA THR A 74 -15.16 16.13 -15.12
C THR A 74 -15.29 14.89 -15.10
N ALA A 75 -15.22 14.55 -14.94
CA ALA A 75 -15.27 13.61 -14.73
C ALA A 75 -15.65 12.54 -14.90
N ASP A 76 -15.92 12.23 -14.86
CA ASP A 76 -16.38 11.38 -15.03
C ASP A 76 -15.81 10.37 -15.27
N ILE A 77 -15.47 10.11 -15.39
CA ILE A 77 -14.92 9.37 -15.76
C ILE A 77 -14.68 8.38 -15.35
N GLY A 78 -14.78 8.05 -15.17
CA GLY A 78 -14.56 7.25 -14.82
C GLY A 78 -13.81 6.43 -14.87
N PHE A 79 -13.65 5.90 -14.56
CA PHE A 79 -12.83 5.21 -14.63
C PHE A 79 -13.23 4.26 -14.05
N HIS A 80 -13.47 3.93 -14.17
CA HIS A 80 -13.84 3.16 -13.78
C HIS A 80 -13.60 2.45 -14.18
#